data_024edcfe6793a0547fc41012104fc3d5
#
_entry.id   024edcfe6793a0547fc41012104fc3d5
#
_cell.length_a   1.000
_cell.length_b   1.000
_cell.length_c   1.000
_cell.angle_alpha   90.00
_cell.angle_beta   90.00
_cell.angle_gamma   90.00
#
_symmetry.space_group_name_H-M   'P 1'
#
loop_
_entity.id
_entity.type
_entity.pdbx_description
1 polymer ?
#
loop_
_entity_poly.entity_id
_entity_poly.type
_entity_poly.pdbx_seq_one_letter_code
_entity_poly.pdbx_strand_id
1 'polypeptide(L)'
;MTLRFTIMGCGSSGGVPRPALGWGACDPNNPKNRRRRTSLLVERRNAKGTTRVLVDTPPDLREQLLDAEVDGLDGVLFSHEHADHTHGIDDLRAIAIHRRALVNVYLDEGTASVVKARFGYCFETPPGSEYPPILREHRMTAGQAIDIAGAGGSITALPFAQEHGDILSLGFRFGALAYSCDLKGLPPDSVAALGGIDVWIVDALRHAPHPSHFSVAEALEWIGRIKPRRAILTNLHSDLDYEALRATLPASVEPAFDGMRIEA
;
A
#
# COMPACT_ATOMS: atom_id res chain seq x y z
N MET A 1 -21.11 1.58 7.92
CA MET A 1 -20.07 0.87 8.72
C MET A 1 -18.74 1.40 8.27
N THR A 2 -17.96 1.98 9.17
CA THR A 2 -16.74 2.73 8.85
C THR A 2 -15.54 1.79 8.76
N LEU A 3 -14.72 1.92 7.72
CA LEU A 3 -13.40 1.32 7.63
C LEU A 3 -12.37 2.29 8.20
N ARG A 4 -11.36 1.74 8.89
CA ARG A 4 -10.18 2.49 9.33
C ARG A 4 -9.02 2.12 8.42
N PHE A 5 -8.30 3.13 7.97
CA PHE A 5 -7.10 3.00 7.16
C PHE A 5 -5.92 3.59 7.93
N THR A 6 -4.82 2.85 7.99
CA THR A 6 -3.56 3.33 8.57
C THR A 6 -2.47 3.27 7.51
N ILE A 7 -1.87 4.41 7.19
CA ILE A 7 -0.70 4.48 6.31
C ILE A 7 0.49 3.93 7.09
N MET A 8 0.94 2.72 6.77
CA MET A 8 2.03 2.03 7.47
C MET A 8 3.39 2.60 7.11
N GLY A 9 3.51 3.10 5.89
CA GLY A 9 4.64 3.81 5.34
C GLY A 9 4.21 4.61 4.12
N CYS A 10 4.84 5.76 3.91
CA CYS A 10 4.51 6.68 2.82
C CYS A 10 5.73 7.15 2.04
N GLY A 11 6.89 6.55 2.26
CA GLY A 11 8.13 6.88 1.56
C GLY A 11 8.33 6.07 0.29
N SER A 12 9.06 6.61 -0.66
CA SER A 12 9.47 5.94 -1.89
C SER A 12 10.38 4.73 -1.62
N SER A 13 10.83 4.04 -2.66
CA SER A 13 11.62 2.80 -2.59
C SER A 13 12.85 2.85 -1.68
N GLY A 14 13.46 4.02 -1.51
CA GLY A 14 14.60 4.22 -0.59
C GLY A 14 14.21 4.58 0.84
N GLY A 15 12.95 4.87 1.13
CA GLY A 15 12.52 5.46 2.38
C GLY A 15 13.08 6.87 2.61
N VAL A 16 12.81 7.47 3.78
CA VAL A 16 13.42 8.72 4.25
C VAL A 16 13.77 8.56 5.72
N PRO A 17 15.03 8.77 6.16
CA PRO A 17 16.21 9.10 5.35
C PRO A 17 16.66 7.93 4.47
N ARG A 18 17.39 8.24 3.40
CA ARG A 18 17.96 7.24 2.50
C ARG A 18 19.38 6.83 2.94
N PRO A 19 19.73 5.54 2.88
CA PRO A 19 21.11 5.13 3.08
C PRO A 19 22.09 5.92 2.19
N ALA A 20 23.20 6.36 2.74
CA ALA A 20 24.24 7.18 2.11
C ALA A 20 23.82 8.59 1.64
N LEU A 21 22.52 8.83 1.36
CA LEU A 21 22.00 10.12 0.85
C LEU A 21 21.32 10.96 1.94
N GLY A 22 20.99 10.36 3.09
CA GLY A 22 20.40 11.05 4.23
C GLY A 22 18.99 11.56 4.00
N TRP A 23 18.71 12.71 4.58
CA TRP A 23 17.36 13.32 4.64
C TRP A 23 16.98 14.13 3.40
N GLY A 24 17.94 14.44 2.49
CA GLY A 24 17.69 15.30 1.35
C GLY A 24 17.25 16.70 1.80
N ALA A 25 16.10 17.16 1.33
CA ALA A 25 15.50 18.44 1.73
C ALA A 25 14.62 18.35 2.99
N CYS A 26 14.40 17.14 3.53
CA CYS A 26 13.53 16.92 4.68
C CYS A 26 14.21 17.33 6.00
N ASP A 27 13.53 18.08 6.86
CA ASP A 27 13.98 18.38 8.23
C ASP A 27 14.05 17.09 9.06
N PRO A 28 15.25 16.69 9.57
CA PRO A 28 15.41 15.49 10.38
C PRO A 28 14.72 15.56 11.76
N ASN A 29 14.39 16.75 12.24
CA ASN A 29 13.71 16.95 13.52
C ASN A 29 12.18 16.82 13.41
N ASN A 30 11.61 16.85 12.20
CA ASN A 30 10.19 16.62 12.00
C ASN A 30 9.92 15.11 11.84
N PRO A 31 9.25 14.44 12.82
CA PRO A 31 9.01 13.00 12.75
C PRO A 31 8.17 12.58 11.54
N LYS A 32 7.38 13.47 10.95
CA LYS A 32 6.60 13.20 9.74
C LYS A 32 7.43 13.05 8.48
N ASN A 33 8.71 13.45 8.53
CA ASN A 33 9.65 13.26 7.44
C ASN A 33 10.35 11.90 7.49
N ARG A 34 10.25 11.17 8.61
CA ARG A 34 10.73 9.79 8.66
C ARG A 34 9.69 8.89 8.02
N ARG A 35 10.02 8.33 6.86
CA ARG A 35 9.08 7.58 6.02
C ARG A 35 9.65 6.20 5.68
N ARG A 36 8.93 5.16 6.07
CA ARG A 36 9.14 3.78 5.61
C ARG A 36 8.54 3.60 4.23
N ARG A 37 8.91 2.51 3.53
CA ARG A 37 8.34 2.17 2.22
C ARG A 37 6.83 1.97 2.33
N THR A 38 6.14 2.21 1.23
CA THR A 38 4.69 2.29 1.19
C THR A 38 3.99 0.98 1.58
N SER A 39 2.97 1.09 2.42
CA SER A 39 2.00 0.04 2.74
C SER A 39 0.79 0.65 3.41
N LEU A 40 -0.37 0.00 3.29
CA LEU A 40 -1.64 0.42 3.88
C LEU A 40 -2.28 -0.71 4.66
N LEU A 41 -2.69 -0.45 5.90
CA LEU A 41 -3.54 -1.35 6.68
C LEU A 41 -5.00 -0.88 6.62
N VAL A 42 -5.90 -1.81 6.30
CA VAL A 42 -7.35 -1.58 6.28
C VAL A 42 -8.00 -2.44 7.36
N GLU A 43 -8.75 -1.82 8.24
CA GLU A 43 -9.41 -2.49 9.35
C GLU A 43 -10.93 -2.26 9.33
N ARG A 44 -11.68 -3.31 9.60
CA ARG A 44 -13.10 -3.27 9.93
C ARG A 44 -13.33 -3.84 11.32
N ARG A 45 -13.99 -3.08 12.19
CA ARG A 45 -14.25 -3.49 13.57
C ARG A 45 -15.73 -3.63 13.85
N ASN A 46 -16.08 -4.64 14.63
CA ASN A 46 -17.41 -4.80 15.21
C ASN A 46 -17.31 -5.49 16.59
N ALA A 47 -18.46 -5.80 17.22
CA ALA A 47 -18.50 -6.45 18.53
C ALA A 47 -17.90 -7.86 18.55
N LYS A 48 -17.71 -8.52 17.39
CA LYS A 48 -17.16 -9.89 17.28
C LYS A 48 -15.63 -9.87 17.07
N GLY A 49 -15.04 -8.73 16.71
CA GLY A 49 -13.61 -8.61 16.49
C GLY A 49 -13.23 -7.63 15.38
N THR A 50 -12.04 -7.83 14.85
CA THR A 50 -11.46 -6.99 13.78
C THR A 50 -11.08 -7.85 12.58
N THR A 51 -11.43 -7.40 11.37
CA THR A 51 -10.88 -7.90 10.11
C THR A 51 -9.79 -6.97 9.66
N ARG A 52 -8.63 -7.50 9.26
CA ARG A 52 -7.47 -6.73 8.83
C ARG A 52 -6.98 -7.17 7.47
N VAL A 53 -6.84 -6.22 6.56
CA VAL A 53 -6.27 -6.39 5.22
C VAL A 53 -5.07 -5.47 5.08
N LEU A 54 -3.95 -6.03 4.67
CA LEU A 54 -2.72 -5.29 4.39
C LEU A 54 -2.55 -5.13 2.88
N VAL A 55 -2.09 -3.97 2.43
CA VAL A 55 -1.61 -3.77 1.06
C VAL A 55 -0.09 -3.68 1.09
N ASP A 56 0.55 -4.59 0.38
CA ASP A 56 1.99 -4.78 0.23
C ASP A 56 2.75 -5.19 1.51
N THR A 57 3.90 -5.82 1.30
CA THR A 57 4.83 -6.30 2.33
C THR A 57 6.23 -5.71 2.10
N PRO A 58 6.42 -4.42 2.37
CA PRO A 58 7.72 -3.77 2.16
C PRO A 58 8.80 -4.31 3.09
N PRO A 59 10.10 -4.04 2.83
CA PRO A 59 11.20 -4.42 3.71
C PRO A 59 11.08 -3.89 5.16
N ASP A 60 10.25 -2.87 5.38
CA ASP A 60 9.96 -2.31 6.71
C ASP A 60 8.82 -3.02 7.45
N LEU A 61 8.24 -4.09 6.88
CA LEU A 61 6.99 -4.69 7.34
C LEU A 61 7.01 -5.04 8.83
N ARG A 62 8.10 -5.64 9.33
CA ARG A 62 8.23 -5.99 10.74
C ARG A 62 7.95 -4.79 11.65
N GLU A 63 8.65 -3.68 11.45
CA GLU A 63 8.47 -2.48 12.26
C GLU A 63 7.09 -1.85 12.07
N GLN A 64 6.55 -1.90 10.86
CA GLN A 64 5.21 -1.41 10.55
C GLN A 64 4.13 -2.18 11.32
N LEU A 65 4.21 -3.51 11.35
CA LEU A 65 3.27 -4.36 12.08
C LEU A 65 3.37 -4.18 13.60
N LEU A 66 4.58 -4.02 14.14
CA LEU A 66 4.82 -3.76 15.56
C LEU A 66 4.22 -2.42 16.00
N ASP A 67 4.49 -1.34 15.25
CA ASP A 67 3.98 0.00 15.56
C ASP A 67 2.46 0.09 15.46
N ALA A 68 1.85 -0.67 14.55
CA ALA A 68 0.39 -0.74 14.39
C ALA A 68 -0.28 -1.78 15.30
N GLU A 69 0.48 -2.49 16.14
CA GLU A 69 0.00 -3.53 17.06
C GLU A 69 -0.83 -4.61 16.33
N VAL A 70 -0.35 -5.04 15.15
CA VAL A 70 -1.02 -6.06 14.33
C VAL A 70 -0.66 -7.45 14.82
N ASP A 71 -1.66 -8.18 15.36
CA ASP A 71 -1.54 -9.55 15.83
C ASP A 71 -2.06 -10.61 14.85
N GLY A 72 -2.60 -10.18 13.71
CA GLY A 72 -3.13 -11.07 12.68
C GLY A 72 -3.64 -10.33 11.47
N LEU A 73 -3.58 -11.01 10.32
CA LEU A 73 -4.08 -10.54 9.03
C LEU A 73 -5.06 -11.57 8.45
N ASP A 74 -6.15 -11.10 7.87
CA ASP A 74 -7.14 -11.94 7.18
C ASP A 74 -6.85 -12.00 5.67
N GLY A 75 -6.13 -11.00 5.14
CA GLY A 75 -5.63 -10.97 3.77
C GLY A 75 -4.50 -9.98 3.56
N VAL A 76 -3.65 -10.26 2.58
CA VAL A 76 -2.62 -9.35 2.07
C VAL A 76 -2.84 -9.20 0.57
N LEU A 77 -2.95 -7.97 0.09
CA LEU A 77 -3.10 -7.62 -1.33
C LEU A 77 -1.74 -7.12 -1.84
N PHE A 78 -1.25 -7.65 -2.94
CA PHE A 78 -0.03 -7.15 -3.58
C PHE A 78 -0.36 -6.25 -4.75
N SER A 79 0.21 -5.04 -4.75
CA SER A 79 0.04 -4.08 -5.84
C SER A 79 0.84 -4.48 -7.08
N HIS A 80 2.09 -4.89 -6.91
CA HIS A 80 3.01 -5.33 -7.97
C HIS A 80 4.27 -5.99 -7.38
N GLU A 81 5.19 -6.44 -8.25
CA GLU A 81 6.34 -7.28 -7.87
C GLU A 81 7.60 -6.54 -7.41
N HIS A 82 7.64 -5.22 -7.36
CA HIS A 82 8.85 -4.48 -6.96
C HIS A 82 9.30 -4.81 -5.53
N ALA A 83 10.60 -4.69 -5.29
CA ALA A 83 11.24 -5.13 -4.05
C ALA A 83 10.74 -4.37 -2.81
N ASP A 84 10.51 -3.09 -2.96
CA ASP A 84 10.00 -2.22 -1.90
C ASP A 84 8.52 -2.47 -1.53
N HIS A 85 7.81 -3.31 -2.31
CA HIS A 85 6.45 -3.77 -2.05
C HIS A 85 6.37 -5.24 -1.63
N THR A 86 7.44 -6.03 -1.81
CA THR A 86 7.37 -7.49 -1.64
C THR A 86 8.41 -8.09 -0.70
N HIS A 87 9.56 -7.44 -0.44
CA HIS A 87 10.70 -8.07 0.22
C HIS A 87 10.56 -8.25 1.74
N GLY A 88 9.48 -7.78 2.37
CA GLY A 88 9.12 -8.12 3.76
C GLY A 88 8.18 -9.33 3.88
N ILE A 89 7.91 -10.04 2.79
CA ILE A 89 6.93 -11.15 2.74
C ILE A 89 7.19 -12.24 3.79
N ASP A 90 8.44 -12.52 4.14
CA ASP A 90 8.78 -13.52 5.16
C ASP A 90 8.43 -13.08 6.59
N ASP A 91 8.26 -11.80 6.88
CA ASP A 91 7.80 -11.31 8.18
C ASP A 91 6.36 -11.73 8.49
N LEU A 92 5.59 -12.16 7.49
CA LEU A 92 4.28 -12.81 7.67
C LEU A 92 4.37 -14.14 8.40
N ARG A 93 5.57 -14.75 8.50
CA ARG A 93 5.83 -16.01 9.20
C ARG A 93 5.39 -15.94 10.67
N ALA A 94 5.70 -14.86 11.37
CA ALA A 94 5.32 -14.69 12.75
C ALA A 94 3.78 -14.72 12.93
N ILE A 95 3.04 -14.11 12.00
CA ILE A 95 1.56 -14.12 11.98
C ILE A 95 1.04 -15.53 11.69
N ALA A 96 1.60 -16.23 10.69
CA ALA A 96 1.19 -17.59 10.34
C ALA A 96 1.39 -18.55 11.54
N ILE A 97 2.53 -18.46 12.23
CA ILE A 97 2.85 -19.27 13.40
C ILE A 97 1.90 -18.94 14.56
N HIS A 98 1.70 -17.65 14.88
CA HIS A 98 0.82 -17.21 15.96
C HIS A 98 -0.62 -17.67 15.73
N ARG A 99 -1.15 -17.51 14.54
CA ARG A 99 -2.53 -17.92 14.18
C ARG A 99 -2.67 -19.40 13.85
N ARG A 100 -1.57 -20.15 13.74
CA ARG A 100 -1.53 -21.55 13.29
C ARG A 100 -2.30 -21.77 11.99
N ALA A 101 -2.18 -20.85 11.08
CA ALA A 101 -2.89 -20.82 9.80
C ALA A 101 -2.06 -20.10 8.73
N LEU A 102 -2.20 -20.51 7.48
CA LEU A 102 -1.59 -19.80 6.35
C LEU A 102 -2.20 -18.41 6.22
N VAL A 103 -1.37 -17.42 5.93
CA VAL A 103 -1.84 -16.06 5.61
C VAL A 103 -2.33 -16.05 4.17
N ASN A 104 -3.57 -15.60 3.93
CA ASN A 104 -4.10 -15.46 2.59
C ASN A 104 -3.45 -14.27 1.89
N VAL A 105 -2.91 -14.49 0.69
CA VAL A 105 -2.29 -13.46 -0.13
C VAL A 105 -2.94 -13.43 -1.51
N TYR A 106 -3.20 -12.24 -2.02
CA TYR A 106 -3.89 -12.00 -3.28
C TYR A 106 -2.94 -11.30 -4.24
N LEU A 107 -2.70 -11.91 -5.40
CA LEU A 107 -1.76 -11.44 -6.42
C LEU A 107 -2.38 -11.62 -7.81
N ASP A 108 -2.04 -10.72 -8.73
CA ASP A 108 -2.31 -10.97 -10.14
C ASP A 108 -1.31 -12.02 -10.70
N GLU A 109 -1.49 -12.43 -11.95
CA GLU A 109 -0.68 -13.47 -12.59
C GLU A 109 0.79 -13.07 -12.69
N GLY A 110 1.07 -11.81 -13.10
CA GLY A 110 2.43 -11.29 -13.29
C GLY A 110 3.19 -11.22 -11.97
N THR A 111 2.60 -10.55 -10.99
CA THR A 111 3.14 -10.42 -9.63
C THR A 111 3.37 -11.78 -8.98
N ALA A 112 2.41 -12.71 -9.10
CA ALA A 112 2.54 -14.04 -8.52
C ALA A 112 3.71 -14.82 -9.13
N SER A 113 3.91 -14.75 -10.44
CA SER A 113 5.03 -15.41 -11.11
C SER A 113 6.38 -14.96 -10.54
N VAL A 114 6.58 -13.66 -10.40
CA VAL A 114 7.84 -13.09 -9.91
C VAL A 114 8.02 -13.33 -8.41
N VAL A 115 6.98 -13.12 -7.60
CA VAL A 115 7.02 -13.31 -6.14
C VAL A 115 7.30 -14.78 -5.80
N LYS A 116 6.67 -15.73 -6.49
CA LYS A 116 6.95 -17.16 -6.28
C LYS A 116 8.34 -17.57 -6.74
N ALA A 117 8.87 -16.99 -7.81
CA ALA A 117 10.25 -17.24 -8.22
C ALA A 117 11.26 -16.77 -7.16
N ARG A 118 10.99 -15.66 -6.46
CA ARG A 118 11.87 -15.11 -5.40
C ARG A 118 11.66 -15.79 -4.05
N PHE A 119 10.41 -16.06 -3.67
CA PHE A 119 9.99 -16.47 -2.33
C PHE A 119 9.15 -17.75 -2.33
N GLY A 120 9.43 -18.69 -3.25
CA GLY A 120 8.66 -19.94 -3.41
C GLY A 120 8.49 -20.72 -2.11
N TYR A 121 9.51 -20.70 -1.23
CA TYR A 121 9.47 -21.38 0.08
C TYR A 121 8.38 -20.84 1.02
N CYS A 122 7.85 -19.65 0.78
CA CYS A 122 6.70 -19.11 1.53
C CYS A 122 5.38 -19.81 1.13
N PHE A 123 5.31 -20.35 -0.09
CA PHE A 123 4.09 -20.96 -0.67
C PHE A 123 4.11 -22.48 -0.66
N GLU A 124 5.27 -23.08 -0.80
CA GLU A 124 5.45 -24.53 -0.87
C GLU A 124 6.70 -24.94 -0.10
N THR A 125 6.62 -26.10 0.58
CA THR A 125 7.80 -26.65 1.26
C THR A 125 8.85 -27.08 0.23
N PRO A 126 10.08 -26.51 0.25
CA PRO A 126 11.12 -26.91 -0.67
C PRO A 126 11.50 -28.40 -0.50
N PRO A 127 11.92 -29.10 -1.58
CA PRO A 127 12.39 -30.47 -1.48
C PRO A 127 13.49 -30.64 -0.41
N GLY A 128 13.31 -31.61 0.51
CA GLY A 128 14.24 -31.87 1.61
C GLY A 128 14.15 -30.92 2.81
N SER A 129 13.22 -29.98 2.80
CA SER A 129 12.94 -29.10 3.93
C SER A 129 11.79 -29.62 4.80
N GLU A 130 11.88 -29.41 6.12
CA GLU A 130 10.81 -29.68 7.07
C GLU A 130 9.96 -28.43 7.40
N TYR A 131 10.34 -27.26 6.87
CA TYR A 131 9.63 -26.01 7.12
C TYR A 131 8.35 -25.95 6.27
N PRO A 132 7.16 -25.79 6.91
CA PRO A 132 5.91 -25.67 6.18
C PRO A 132 5.80 -24.31 5.49
N PRO A 133 4.98 -24.20 4.43
CA PRO A 133 4.63 -22.92 3.85
C PRO A 133 3.92 -22.03 4.87
N ILE A 134 3.92 -20.73 4.62
CA ILE A 134 3.27 -19.74 5.49
C ILE A 134 2.14 -18.98 4.78
N LEU A 135 2.05 -19.09 3.45
CA LEU A 135 1.11 -18.34 2.62
C LEU A 135 0.17 -19.25 1.86
N ARG A 136 -1.05 -18.76 1.65
CA ARG A 136 -2.03 -19.33 0.70
C ARG A 136 -2.31 -18.32 -0.38
N GLU A 137 -1.97 -18.68 -1.62
CA GLU A 137 -2.19 -17.86 -2.78
C GLU A 137 -3.65 -17.83 -3.22
N HIS A 138 -4.12 -16.64 -3.58
CA HIS A 138 -5.37 -16.39 -4.29
C HIS A 138 -5.09 -15.49 -5.48
N ARG A 139 -5.66 -15.83 -6.63
CA ARG A 139 -5.56 -14.98 -7.81
C ARG A 139 -6.54 -13.82 -7.71
N MET A 140 -6.10 -12.64 -8.17
CA MET A 140 -6.96 -11.48 -8.35
C MET A 140 -6.80 -10.90 -9.75
N THR A 141 -7.83 -10.19 -10.19
CA THR A 141 -7.88 -9.55 -11.51
C THR A 141 -8.41 -8.14 -11.36
N ALA A 142 -7.79 -7.18 -12.04
CA ALA A 142 -8.28 -5.80 -12.08
C ALA A 142 -9.75 -5.76 -12.54
N GLY A 143 -10.56 -4.94 -11.88
CA GLY A 143 -12.01 -4.81 -12.14
C GLY A 143 -12.89 -5.87 -11.47
N GLN A 144 -12.33 -6.88 -10.80
CA GLN A 144 -13.07 -7.90 -10.07
C GLN A 144 -12.95 -7.70 -8.56
N ALA A 145 -14.07 -7.41 -7.90
CA ALA A 145 -14.08 -7.21 -6.45
C ALA A 145 -13.75 -8.50 -5.68
N ILE A 146 -13.00 -8.34 -4.58
CA ILE A 146 -12.59 -9.42 -3.69
C ILE A 146 -13.18 -9.14 -2.32
N ASP A 147 -13.87 -10.13 -1.74
CA ASP A 147 -14.36 -10.08 -0.37
C ASP A 147 -13.43 -10.86 0.56
N ILE A 148 -12.79 -10.16 1.49
CA ILE A 148 -11.92 -10.75 2.49
C ILE A 148 -12.68 -10.83 3.81
N ALA A 149 -13.03 -12.04 4.21
CA ALA A 149 -13.81 -12.29 5.41
C ALA A 149 -12.92 -12.34 6.67
N GLY A 150 -13.43 -11.81 7.78
CA GLY A 150 -12.79 -11.89 9.10
C GLY A 150 -13.78 -11.60 10.21
N ALA A 151 -13.33 -11.60 11.47
CA ALA A 151 -14.19 -11.47 12.66
C ALA A 151 -14.94 -10.12 12.69
N GLY A 152 -14.36 -9.05 12.13
CA GLY A 152 -14.97 -7.73 12.01
C GLY A 152 -16.01 -7.59 10.89
N GLY A 153 -16.25 -8.67 10.11
CA GLY A 153 -17.05 -8.69 8.88
C GLY A 153 -16.18 -8.51 7.64
N SER A 154 -16.74 -8.73 6.44
CA SER A 154 -15.96 -8.69 5.20
C SER A 154 -15.48 -7.28 4.85
N ILE A 155 -14.27 -7.19 4.32
CA ILE A 155 -13.72 -6.02 3.64
C ILE A 155 -13.73 -6.33 2.13
N THR A 156 -14.44 -5.51 1.35
CA THR A 156 -14.45 -5.62 -0.10
C THR A 156 -13.36 -4.71 -0.68
N ALA A 157 -12.45 -5.27 -1.45
CA ALA A 157 -11.42 -4.57 -2.21
C ALA A 157 -11.72 -4.70 -3.71
N LEU A 158 -11.74 -3.59 -4.44
CA LEU A 158 -11.80 -3.56 -5.90
C LEU A 158 -10.42 -3.18 -6.45
N PRO A 159 -9.62 -4.14 -6.95
CA PRO A 159 -8.37 -3.84 -7.63
C PRO A 159 -8.65 -3.16 -8.98
N PHE A 160 -7.83 -2.19 -9.36
CA PHE A 160 -7.88 -1.53 -10.67
C PHE A 160 -6.47 -1.33 -11.21
N ALA A 161 -6.30 -1.46 -12.53
CA ALA A 161 -5.00 -1.38 -13.20
C ALA A 161 -4.44 0.05 -13.18
N GLN A 162 -3.15 0.19 -13.03
CA GLN A 162 -2.39 1.43 -13.11
C GLN A 162 -1.17 1.23 -14.02
N GLU A 163 -0.82 2.24 -14.79
CA GLU A 163 0.42 2.26 -15.56
C GLU A 163 1.57 2.66 -14.64
N HIS A 164 2.64 1.88 -14.61
CA HIS A 164 3.82 2.12 -13.78
C HIS A 164 5.10 1.83 -14.59
N GLY A 165 5.50 2.79 -15.42
CA GLY A 165 6.61 2.60 -16.34
C GLY A 165 6.35 1.46 -17.34
N ASP A 166 7.19 0.44 -17.28
CA ASP A 166 7.13 -0.72 -18.18
C ASP A 166 6.18 -1.82 -17.70
N ILE A 167 5.61 -1.69 -16.49
CA ILE A 167 4.73 -2.66 -15.88
C ILE A 167 3.36 -2.06 -15.53
N LEU A 168 2.43 -2.93 -15.19
CA LEU A 168 1.19 -2.53 -14.54
C LEU A 168 1.32 -2.75 -13.03
N SER A 169 0.80 -1.83 -12.25
CA SER A 169 0.53 -2.00 -10.82
C SER A 169 -0.97 -2.04 -10.58
N LEU A 170 -1.37 -2.39 -9.37
CA LEU A 170 -2.78 -2.38 -8.95
C LEU A 170 -2.99 -1.32 -7.88
N GLY A 171 -3.96 -0.44 -8.13
CA GLY A 171 -4.61 0.34 -7.08
C GLY A 171 -5.78 -0.44 -6.48
N PHE A 172 -6.24 -0.03 -5.30
CA PHE A 172 -7.33 -0.68 -4.59
C PHE A 172 -8.37 0.33 -4.13
N ARG A 173 -9.65 0.04 -4.41
CA ARG A 173 -10.76 0.80 -3.86
C ARG A 173 -11.45 0.00 -2.75
N PHE A 174 -11.67 0.66 -1.62
CA PHE A 174 -12.39 0.16 -0.44
C PHE A 174 -13.56 1.10 -0.15
N GLY A 175 -14.71 0.84 -0.77
CA GLY A 175 -15.88 1.70 -0.63
C GLY A 175 -15.62 3.13 -1.14
N ALA A 176 -15.61 4.11 -0.24
CA ALA A 176 -15.41 5.52 -0.56
C ALA A 176 -13.92 5.96 -0.61
N LEU A 177 -12.97 5.08 -0.24
CA LEU A 177 -11.53 5.38 -0.30
C LEU A 177 -10.85 4.57 -1.39
N ALA A 178 -9.94 5.21 -2.13
CA ALA A 178 -9.02 4.54 -3.05
C ALA A 178 -7.56 4.77 -2.64
N TYR A 179 -6.72 3.75 -2.87
CA TYR A 179 -5.28 3.76 -2.67
C TYR A 179 -4.58 3.47 -3.98
N SER A 180 -3.74 4.38 -4.43
CA SER A 180 -2.99 4.33 -5.68
C SER A 180 -1.52 4.66 -5.39
N CYS A 181 -0.74 3.63 -5.10
CA CYS A 181 0.71 3.74 -4.98
C CYS A 181 1.35 3.31 -6.30
N ASP A 182 2.50 3.88 -6.63
CA ASP A 182 3.28 3.53 -7.82
C ASP A 182 2.45 3.59 -9.12
N LEU A 183 2.11 4.82 -9.52
CA LEU A 183 1.40 5.04 -10.77
C LEU A 183 1.93 6.21 -11.58
N LYS A 184 1.88 6.08 -12.91
CA LYS A 184 2.18 7.12 -13.89
C LYS A 184 0.98 7.47 -14.75
N GLY A 185 0.02 6.57 -14.86
CA GLY A 185 -1.19 6.77 -15.64
C GLY A 185 -2.33 5.86 -15.20
N LEU A 186 -3.54 6.24 -15.60
CA LEU A 186 -4.76 5.50 -15.30
C LEU A 186 -5.49 5.16 -16.60
N PRO A 187 -5.64 3.87 -16.93
CA PRO A 187 -6.52 3.43 -18.01
C PRO A 187 -7.96 3.91 -17.80
N PRO A 188 -8.78 4.03 -18.85
CA PRO A 188 -10.17 4.52 -18.75
C PRO A 188 -11.03 3.77 -17.72
N ASP A 189 -10.93 2.43 -17.66
CA ASP A 189 -11.67 1.60 -16.71
C ASP A 189 -11.27 1.91 -15.26
N SER A 190 -10.00 2.22 -15.01
CA SER A 190 -9.49 2.59 -13.69
C SER A 190 -9.98 3.98 -13.27
N VAL A 191 -10.09 4.91 -14.22
CA VAL A 191 -10.75 6.22 -13.98
C VAL A 191 -12.21 6.02 -13.59
N ALA A 192 -12.93 5.10 -14.24
CA ALA A 192 -14.31 4.76 -13.88
C ALA A 192 -14.38 4.14 -12.46
N ALA A 193 -13.42 3.27 -12.10
CA ALA A 193 -13.35 2.68 -10.76
C ALA A 193 -13.11 3.72 -9.66
N LEU A 194 -12.49 4.85 -9.95
CA LEU A 194 -12.27 5.99 -9.04
C LEU A 194 -13.47 6.94 -8.97
N GLY A 195 -14.49 6.76 -9.78
CA GLY A 195 -15.69 7.62 -9.78
C GLY A 195 -16.38 7.65 -8.43
N GLY A 196 -16.63 8.86 -7.89
CA GLY A 196 -17.38 9.08 -6.65
C GLY A 196 -16.69 8.64 -5.36
N ILE A 197 -15.37 8.55 -5.33
CA ILE A 197 -14.61 8.34 -4.08
C ILE A 197 -14.58 9.64 -3.25
N ASP A 198 -14.60 9.50 -1.94
CA ASP A 198 -14.44 10.62 -1.01
C ASP A 198 -12.97 10.91 -0.71
N VAL A 199 -12.16 9.86 -0.55
CA VAL A 199 -10.74 9.97 -0.19
C VAL A 199 -9.90 9.25 -1.22
N TRP A 200 -8.83 9.90 -1.67
CA TRP A 200 -7.83 9.31 -2.54
C TRP A 200 -6.43 9.40 -1.94
N ILE A 201 -5.82 8.27 -1.60
CA ILE A 201 -4.39 8.20 -1.27
C ILE A 201 -3.67 7.91 -2.57
N VAL A 202 -2.82 8.83 -3.03
CA VAL A 202 -2.27 8.82 -4.40
C VAL A 202 -0.77 9.10 -4.43
N ASP A 203 -0.07 8.41 -5.32
CA ASP A 203 1.35 8.61 -5.61
C ASP A 203 1.68 10.07 -5.95
N ALA A 204 2.75 10.59 -5.35
CA ALA A 204 3.32 11.90 -5.68
C ALA A 204 4.82 11.89 -5.33
N LEU A 205 5.60 11.17 -6.13
CA LEU A 205 6.97 10.82 -5.82
C LEU A 205 7.85 12.03 -5.46
N ARG A 206 7.86 13.07 -6.33
CA ARG A 206 8.75 14.24 -6.22
C ARG A 206 8.25 15.41 -7.06
N HIS A 207 8.92 16.59 -6.96
CA HIS A 207 8.57 17.73 -7.81
C HIS A 207 8.91 17.51 -9.28
N ALA A 208 10.10 16.96 -9.59
CA ALA A 208 10.53 16.71 -10.96
C ALA A 208 9.77 15.51 -11.55
N PRO A 209 9.45 15.53 -12.86
CA PRO A 209 8.82 14.40 -13.55
C PRO A 209 9.62 13.10 -13.40
N HIS A 210 8.91 11.98 -13.39
CA HIS A 210 9.47 10.63 -13.35
C HIS A 210 8.81 9.75 -14.42
N PRO A 211 9.52 8.80 -15.03
CA PRO A 211 8.95 7.96 -16.10
C PRO A 211 7.86 7.00 -15.61
N SER A 212 7.89 6.57 -14.34
CA SER A 212 6.99 5.55 -13.78
C SER A 212 6.13 6.02 -12.61
N HIS A 213 6.27 7.28 -12.17
CA HIS A 213 5.51 7.83 -11.05
C HIS A 213 4.93 9.21 -11.37
N PHE A 214 3.87 9.59 -10.69
CA PHE A 214 3.43 10.97 -10.69
C PHE A 214 4.44 11.88 -9.99
N SER A 215 4.70 13.03 -10.57
CA SER A 215 5.18 14.19 -9.84
C SER A 215 4.04 14.80 -9.01
N VAL A 216 4.38 15.68 -8.06
CA VAL A 216 3.37 16.43 -7.30
C VAL A 216 2.40 17.18 -8.22
N ALA A 217 2.90 17.79 -9.30
CA ALA A 217 2.07 18.52 -10.25
C ALA A 217 1.09 17.60 -11.00
N GLU A 218 1.54 16.44 -11.48
CA GLU A 218 0.69 15.44 -12.15
C GLU A 218 -0.36 14.85 -11.18
N ALA A 219 0.02 14.58 -9.93
CA ALA A 219 -0.91 14.14 -8.91
C ALA A 219 -2.03 15.17 -8.68
N LEU A 220 -1.68 16.46 -8.57
CA LEU A 220 -2.67 17.54 -8.42
C LEU A 220 -3.58 17.68 -9.64
N GLU A 221 -3.07 17.49 -10.84
CA GLU A 221 -3.88 17.49 -12.08
C GLU A 221 -4.91 16.34 -12.04
N TRP A 222 -4.48 15.14 -11.68
CA TRP A 222 -5.38 13.99 -11.57
C TRP A 222 -6.39 14.12 -10.43
N ILE A 223 -5.98 14.69 -9.28
CA ILE A 223 -6.91 15.04 -8.19
C ILE A 223 -7.99 16.00 -8.69
N GLY A 224 -7.62 16.99 -9.51
CA GLY A 224 -8.56 17.91 -10.15
C GLY A 224 -9.54 17.24 -11.12
N ARG A 225 -9.16 16.13 -11.75
CA ARG A 225 -10.01 15.33 -12.65
C ARG A 225 -10.95 14.40 -11.87
N ILE A 226 -10.43 13.64 -10.89
CA ILE A 226 -11.21 12.66 -10.09
C ILE A 226 -12.11 13.37 -9.08
N LYS A 227 -11.68 14.51 -8.54
CA LYS A 227 -12.40 15.37 -7.57
C LYS A 227 -12.81 14.65 -6.30
N PRO A 228 -11.89 13.95 -5.60
CA PRO A 228 -12.17 13.45 -4.27
C PRO A 228 -12.39 14.62 -3.31
N ARG A 229 -13.16 14.41 -2.25
CA ARG A 229 -13.33 15.42 -1.18
C ARG A 229 -12.01 15.69 -0.44
N ARG A 230 -11.15 14.68 -0.32
CA ARG A 230 -9.84 14.74 0.32
C ARG A 230 -8.83 13.91 -0.46
N ALA A 231 -7.63 14.42 -0.67
CA ALA A 231 -6.53 13.66 -1.25
C ALA A 231 -5.32 13.65 -0.32
N ILE A 232 -4.60 12.53 -0.28
CA ILE A 232 -3.42 12.33 0.55
C ILE A 232 -2.30 11.85 -0.36
N LEU A 233 -1.21 12.63 -0.42
CA LEU A 233 -0.06 12.30 -1.25
C LEU A 233 0.83 11.29 -0.55
N THR A 234 1.16 10.19 -1.21
CA THR A 234 2.02 9.11 -0.70
C THR A 234 3.22 8.85 -1.62
N ASN A 235 4.06 7.88 -1.29
CA ASN A 235 5.28 7.53 -2.03
C ASN A 235 6.32 8.66 -2.10
N LEU A 236 6.40 9.44 -1.04
CA LEU A 236 7.12 10.71 -0.97
C LEU A 236 8.64 10.51 -0.88
N HIS A 237 9.37 11.10 -1.81
CA HIS A 237 10.83 11.11 -1.85
C HIS A 237 11.44 12.10 -0.84
N SER A 238 12.76 12.01 -0.59
CA SER A 238 13.50 12.86 0.35
C SER A 238 13.66 14.32 -0.08
N ASP A 239 13.19 14.74 -1.24
CA ASP A 239 13.12 16.14 -1.67
C ASP A 239 11.80 16.83 -1.32
N LEU A 240 10.86 16.11 -0.70
CA LEU A 240 9.55 16.59 -0.28
C LEU A 240 9.47 16.69 1.25
N ASP A 241 9.95 17.80 1.83
CA ASP A 241 9.73 18.09 3.26
C ASP A 241 8.23 18.22 3.55
N TYR A 242 7.77 17.66 4.67
CA TYR A 242 6.35 17.59 5.01
C TYR A 242 5.70 18.97 5.13
N GLU A 243 6.28 19.88 5.91
CA GLU A 243 5.69 21.21 6.16
C GLU A 243 5.83 22.12 4.93
N ALA A 244 6.96 22.06 4.24
CA ALA A 244 7.15 22.81 3.00
C ALA A 244 6.15 22.37 1.91
N LEU A 245 5.96 21.06 1.74
CA LEU A 245 4.97 20.53 0.79
C LEU A 245 3.55 20.92 1.21
N ARG A 246 3.18 20.72 2.48
CA ARG A 246 1.86 21.06 3.01
C ARG A 246 1.50 22.53 2.78
N ALA A 247 2.45 23.43 2.94
CA ALA A 247 2.22 24.88 2.76
C ALA A 247 1.88 25.28 1.32
N THR A 248 2.22 24.44 0.32
CA THR A 248 1.97 24.71 -1.10
C THR A 248 0.75 23.99 -1.67
N LEU A 249 0.19 23.03 -0.92
CA LEU A 249 -0.93 22.22 -1.38
C LEU A 249 -2.29 22.90 -1.18
N PRO A 250 -3.28 22.61 -2.04
CA PRO A 250 -4.67 23.02 -1.82
C PRO A 250 -5.21 22.50 -0.48
N ALA A 251 -6.19 23.18 0.10
CA ALA A 251 -6.75 22.82 1.42
C ALA A 251 -7.32 21.40 1.54
N SER A 252 -7.75 20.79 0.41
CA SER A 252 -8.26 19.42 0.35
C SER A 252 -7.17 18.37 0.13
N VAL A 253 -5.89 18.77 0.01
CA VAL A 253 -4.76 17.91 -0.28
C VAL A 253 -3.71 18.02 0.83
N GLU A 254 -3.19 16.91 1.30
CA GLU A 254 -2.17 16.89 2.34
C GLU A 254 -1.13 15.79 2.09
N PRO A 255 0.12 15.94 2.57
CA PRO A 255 1.11 14.88 2.52
C PRO A 255 0.78 13.80 3.55
N ALA A 256 1.05 12.54 3.22
CA ALA A 256 1.02 11.44 4.17
C ALA A 256 2.18 11.50 5.16
N PHE A 257 2.01 10.81 6.29
CA PHE A 257 3.07 10.44 7.23
C PHE A 257 2.80 9.04 7.78
N ASP A 258 3.85 8.35 8.21
CA ASP A 258 3.76 7.01 8.77
C ASP A 258 2.90 7.00 10.03
N GLY A 259 1.93 6.10 10.10
CA GLY A 259 0.96 6.03 11.19
C GLY A 259 -0.27 6.93 11.02
N MET A 260 -0.42 7.67 9.91
CA MET A 260 -1.61 8.48 9.62
C MET A 260 -2.85 7.61 9.55
N ARG A 261 -3.91 7.98 10.30
CA ARG A 261 -5.18 7.24 10.34
C ARG A 261 -6.29 8.01 9.65
N ILE A 262 -7.09 7.31 8.87
CA ILE A 262 -8.21 7.84 8.10
C ILE A 262 -9.41 6.93 8.39
N GLU A 263 -10.59 7.53 8.54
CA GLU A 263 -11.87 6.81 8.61
C GLU A 263 -12.72 7.19 7.39
N ALA A 264 -13.23 6.20 6.67
CA ALA A 264 -14.07 6.39 5.49
C ALA A 264 -15.17 5.31 5.38
#